data_96dd0e3bb24170fecbec0714dc014f6e
#
_entry.id   96dd0e3bb24170fecbec0714dc014f6e
#
_cell.length_a   1.000
_cell.length_b   1.000
_cell.length_c   1.000
_cell.angle_alpha   90.00
_cell.angle_beta   90.00
_cell.angle_gamma   90.00
#
_symmetry.space_group_name_H-M   'P 1'
#
loop_
_entity.id
_entity.type
_entity.pdbx_description
1 polymer ?
#
loop_
_entity_poly.entity_id
_entity_poly.type
_entity_poly.pdbx_seq_one_letter_code
_entity_poly.pdbx_strand_id
1 'polypeptide(L)'
;MIKLAFYGKGGIGKSTAASNVSVALAQKGLKVMQIGCDPKADSTIFLHGGERIPTVLDLVRKGESFDLEDMVRVGYNNVVCVEAGGPVPGLGCAGRGIIAALEELEKKGAYEKYQPDVVIYDVLGDVVCGGFSMPMRKGYADKVFIITSGESMSVYAAANIAMAVENFKSRGYASLGGFILNKRNVKNEEEKAAELAADFHSSVIAEIDRSDFVSEAEDMRKTVMEAFPDSTAAEQYKALADKIAELCGICLLYTSPSPRDCS
;
A
#
# COMPACT_ATOMS: atom_id res chain seq x y z
N MET A 1 11.77 4.80 10.22
CA MET A 1 10.61 4.89 9.31
C MET A 1 10.95 4.14 8.03
N ILE A 2 10.18 3.12 7.69
CA ILE A 2 10.28 2.34 6.45
C ILE A 2 9.12 2.73 5.55
N LYS A 3 9.38 2.92 4.26
CA LYS A 3 8.37 3.34 3.28
C LYS A 3 8.16 2.24 2.24
N LEU A 4 6.93 1.77 2.12
CA LEU A 4 6.52 0.67 1.25
C LEU A 4 5.57 1.17 0.17
N ALA A 5 5.66 0.63 -1.04
CA ALA A 5 4.69 0.94 -2.09
C ALA A 5 4.02 -0.34 -2.61
N PHE A 6 2.71 -0.34 -2.64
CA PHE A 6 1.90 -1.41 -3.23
C PHE A 6 1.47 -1.01 -4.64
N TYR A 7 1.78 -1.89 -5.58
CA TYR A 7 1.42 -1.75 -7.00
C TYR A 7 0.63 -2.96 -7.49
N GLY A 8 0.00 -2.84 -8.62
CA GLY A 8 -0.75 -3.92 -9.29
C GLY A 8 -1.90 -3.35 -10.10
N LYS A 9 -2.47 -4.14 -10.98
CA LYS A 9 -3.57 -3.76 -11.88
C LYS A 9 -4.77 -3.16 -11.13
N GLY A 10 -5.53 -2.26 -11.75
CA GLY A 10 -6.79 -1.74 -11.21
C GLY A 10 -7.76 -2.87 -10.87
N GLY A 11 -8.42 -2.79 -9.70
CA GLY A 11 -9.35 -3.81 -9.22
C GLY A 11 -8.72 -5.13 -8.74
N ILE A 12 -7.39 -5.21 -8.64
CA ILE A 12 -6.69 -6.41 -8.17
C ILE A 12 -6.77 -6.64 -6.65
N GLY A 13 -7.24 -5.63 -5.89
CA GLY A 13 -7.32 -5.69 -4.42
C GLY A 13 -6.15 -5.01 -3.70
N LYS A 14 -5.46 -4.06 -4.34
CA LYS A 14 -4.36 -3.31 -3.73
C LYS A 14 -4.78 -2.59 -2.45
N SER A 15 -5.80 -1.75 -2.53
CA SER A 15 -6.28 -0.94 -1.41
C SER A 15 -6.80 -1.82 -0.28
N THR A 16 -7.49 -2.92 -0.61
CA THR A 16 -7.93 -3.93 0.36
C THR A 16 -6.72 -4.55 1.08
N ALA A 17 -5.68 -4.97 0.34
CA ALA A 17 -4.47 -5.52 0.94
C ALA A 17 -3.71 -4.48 1.76
N ALA A 18 -3.53 -3.26 1.24
CA ALA A 18 -2.85 -2.17 1.93
C ALA A 18 -3.53 -1.85 3.27
N SER A 19 -4.86 -1.71 3.29
CA SER A 19 -5.60 -1.38 4.51
C SER A 19 -5.55 -2.51 5.55
N ASN A 20 -5.70 -3.76 5.12
CA ASN A 20 -5.61 -4.90 6.05
C ASN A 20 -4.18 -5.09 6.59
N VAL A 21 -3.14 -4.93 5.76
CA VAL A 21 -1.73 -4.95 6.21
C VAL A 21 -1.44 -3.79 7.16
N SER A 22 -1.94 -2.58 6.86
CA SER A 22 -1.81 -1.42 7.76
C SER A 22 -2.37 -1.70 9.15
N VAL A 23 -3.57 -2.30 9.22
CA VAL A 23 -4.18 -2.71 10.50
C VAL A 23 -3.35 -3.81 11.17
N ALA A 24 -2.92 -4.84 10.43
CA ALA A 24 -2.13 -5.93 10.98
C ALA A 24 -0.80 -5.46 11.59
N LEU A 25 -0.10 -4.54 10.91
CA LEU A 25 1.13 -3.93 11.43
C LEU A 25 0.85 -3.04 12.66
N ALA A 26 -0.24 -2.27 12.64
CA ALA A 26 -0.64 -1.44 13.77
C ALA A 26 -1.02 -2.29 15.00
N GLN A 27 -1.68 -3.43 14.82
CA GLN A 27 -1.97 -4.39 15.91
C GLN A 27 -0.70 -4.98 16.55
N LYS A 28 0.42 -4.96 15.84
CA LYS A 28 1.75 -5.37 16.34
C LYS A 28 2.52 -4.24 17.04
N GLY A 29 1.86 -3.10 17.26
CA GLY A 29 2.41 -1.95 17.99
C GLY A 29 3.17 -0.94 17.13
N LEU A 30 3.17 -1.09 15.80
CA LEU A 30 3.80 -0.13 14.90
C LEU A 30 2.88 1.07 14.64
N LYS A 31 3.46 2.24 14.51
CA LYS A 31 2.76 3.44 14.01
C LYS A 31 2.74 3.39 12.50
N VAL A 32 1.57 3.25 11.92
CA VAL A 32 1.38 3.08 10.47
C VAL A 32 0.70 4.30 9.87
N MET A 33 1.22 4.79 8.76
CA MET A 33 0.58 5.80 7.91
C MET A 33 0.30 5.20 6.53
N GLN A 34 -0.96 5.21 6.10
CA GLN A 34 -1.36 4.81 4.75
C GLN A 34 -1.69 6.03 3.92
N ILE A 35 -1.09 6.12 2.73
CA ILE A 35 -1.28 7.23 1.78
C ILE A 35 -1.82 6.66 0.48
N GLY A 36 -3.08 6.98 0.17
CA GLY A 36 -3.70 6.65 -1.10
C GLY A 36 -3.19 7.58 -2.21
N CYS A 37 -2.67 6.98 -3.29
CA CYS A 37 -2.12 7.69 -4.43
C CYS A 37 -2.97 7.51 -5.70
N ASP A 38 -4.25 7.22 -5.55
CA ASP A 38 -5.23 7.11 -6.64
C ASP A 38 -6.10 8.37 -6.68
N PRO A 39 -6.38 8.92 -7.89
CA PRO A 39 -7.33 10.03 -8.05
C PRO A 39 -8.74 9.76 -7.48
N LYS A 40 -9.14 8.50 -7.33
CA LYS A 40 -10.42 8.11 -6.72
C LYS A 40 -10.52 8.43 -5.24
N ALA A 41 -9.36 8.54 -4.55
CA ALA A 41 -9.26 8.85 -3.13
C ALA A 41 -10.14 7.90 -2.26
N ASP A 42 -9.97 6.60 -2.45
CA ASP A 42 -10.72 5.55 -1.77
C ASP A 42 -9.84 4.48 -1.10
N SER A 43 -8.52 4.72 -1.07
CA SER A 43 -7.55 3.79 -0.51
C SER A 43 -7.76 3.52 0.97
N THR A 44 -8.06 4.57 1.74
CA THR A 44 -8.14 4.51 3.20
C THR A 44 -9.57 4.42 3.72
N ILE A 45 -10.56 4.41 2.84
CA ILE A 45 -11.98 4.59 3.17
C ILE A 45 -12.51 3.59 4.22
N PHE A 46 -12.07 2.33 4.17
CA PHE A 46 -12.49 1.30 5.12
C PHE A 46 -11.70 1.31 6.44
N LEU A 47 -10.70 2.16 6.57
CA LEU A 47 -9.98 2.36 7.83
C LEU A 47 -10.69 3.34 8.77
N HIS A 48 -11.61 4.15 8.26
CA HIS A 48 -12.32 5.17 9.03
C HIS A 48 -13.83 5.22 8.75
N GLY A 49 -14.45 4.06 8.57
CA GLY A 49 -15.91 3.90 8.57
C GLY A 49 -16.61 4.26 7.25
N GLY A 50 -15.88 4.31 6.14
CA GLY A 50 -16.43 4.52 4.81
C GLY A 50 -16.71 5.99 4.46
N GLU A 51 -16.23 6.94 5.25
CA GLU A 51 -16.32 8.37 4.93
C GLU A 51 -15.18 8.77 3.98
N ARG A 52 -15.45 9.71 3.08
CA ARG A 52 -14.39 10.28 2.25
C ARG A 52 -13.70 11.41 2.99
N ILE A 53 -12.37 11.41 2.94
CA ILE A 53 -11.55 12.51 3.44
C ILE A 53 -11.14 13.42 2.29
N PRO A 54 -10.93 14.73 2.55
CA PRO A 54 -10.40 15.65 1.55
C PRO A 54 -9.03 15.17 1.06
N THR A 55 -8.78 15.25 -0.25
CA THR A 55 -7.45 14.95 -0.74
C THR A 55 -6.51 16.13 -0.53
N VAL A 56 -5.22 15.84 -0.32
CA VAL A 56 -4.20 16.88 -0.19
C VAL A 56 -4.24 17.83 -1.40
N LEU A 57 -4.33 17.27 -2.61
CA LEU A 57 -4.38 18.08 -3.84
C LEU A 57 -5.63 18.94 -3.95
N ASP A 58 -6.78 18.49 -3.46
CA ASP A 58 -7.99 19.32 -3.49
C ASP A 58 -7.87 20.50 -2.53
N LEU A 59 -7.26 20.29 -1.36
CA LEU A 59 -6.98 21.38 -0.40
C LEU A 59 -6.00 22.40 -0.99
N VAL A 60 -4.91 21.94 -1.59
CA VAL A 60 -3.94 22.81 -2.27
C VAL A 60 -4.60 23.62 -3.40
N ARG A 61 -5.49 23.01 -4.18
CA ARG A 61 -6.19 23.70 -5.30
C ARG A 61 -7.17 24.76 -4.85
N LYS A 62 -7.81 24.58 -3.70
CA LYS A 62 -8.74 25.58 -3.16
C LYS A 62 -8.03 26.91 -2.85
N GLY A 63 -6.70 26.88 -2.63
CA GLY A 63 -5.91 28.05 -2.35
C GLY A 63 -6.23 28.73 -1.01
N GLU A 64 -7.05 28.11 -0.19
CA GLU A 64 -7.37 28.54 1.17
C GLU A 64 -6.31 28.03 2.15
N SER A 65 -6.18 28.67 3.29
CA SER A 65 -5.34 28.14 4.37
C SER A 65 -5.96 26.85 4.92
N PHE A 66 -5.15 25.81 5.03
CA PHE A 66 -5.56 24.53 5.63
C PHE A 66 -4.43 24.01 6.53
N ASP A 67 -4.79 23.21 7.51
CA ASP A 67 -3.86 22.63 8.46
C ASP A 67 -3.66 21.12 8.20
N LEU A 68 -2.75 20.52 8.92
CA LEU A 68 -2.45 19.08 8.80
C LEU A 68 -3.68 18.21 9.12
N GLU A 69 -4.49 18.65 10.06
CA GLU A 69 -5.73 17.99 10.48
C GLU A 69 -6.80 17.92 9.40
N ASP A 70 -6.75 18.82 8.44
CA ASP A 70 -7.67 18.81 7.29
C ASP A 70 -7.31 17.72 6.27
N MET A 71 -6.01 17.31 6.23
CA MET A 71 -5.48 16.33 5.30
C MET A 71 -5.48 14.90 5.86
N VAL A 72 -5.64 14.74 7.18
CA VAL A 72 -5.39 13.48 7.87
C VAL A 72 -6.62 13.03 8.63
N ARG A 73 -6.88 11.72 8.62
CA ARG A 73 -7.79 11.05 9.55
C ARG A 73 -7.02 9.95 10.29
N VAL A 74 -7.35 9.78 11.55
CA VAL A 74 -6.89 8.62 12.32
C VAL A 74 -7.99 7.57 12.27
N GLY A 75 -7.66 6.44 11.67
CA GLY A 75 -8.56 5.32 11.47
C GLY A 75 -8.43 4.24 12.54
N TYR A 76 -8.98 3.08 12.23
CA TYR A 76 -8.94 1.91 13.10
C TYR A 76 -7.51 1.55 13.51
N ASN A 77 -7.31 1.14 14.75
CA ASN A 77 -6.01 0.87 15.38
C ASN A 77 -4.98 2.00 15.22
N ASN A 78 -5.44 3.25 15.19
CA ASN A 78 -4.59 4.44 15.05
C ASN A 78 -3.80 4.50 13.73
N VAL A 79 -4.24 3.81 12.69
CA VAL A 79 -3.66 3.97 11.35
C VAL A 79 -3.92 5.40 10.88
N VAL A 80 -2.85 6.11 10.53
CA VAL A 80 -2.93 7.47 10.00
C VAL A 80 -3.28 7.40 8.52
N CYS A 81 -4.41 7.96 8.13
CA CYS A 81 -5.00 7.88 6.80
C CYS A 81 -4.86 9.21 6.05
N VAL A 82 -4.33 9.15 4.84
CA VAL A 82 -4.15 10.28 3.93
C VAL A 82 -4.56 9.88 2.53
N GLU A 83 -5.22 10.79 1.80
CA GLU A 83 -5.46 10.65 0.37
C GLU A 83 -4.73 11.77 -0.38
N ALA A 84 -3.72 11.39 -1.19
CA ALA A 84 -2.98 12.37 -1.99
C ALA A 84 -3.87 13.01 -3.05
N GLY A 85 -4.78 12.23 -3.62
CA GLY A 85 -5.61 12.66 -4.73
C GLY A 85 -4.90 12.56 -6.08
N GLY A 86 -5.52 13.10 -7.11
CA GLY A 86 -4.98 13.07 -8.46
C GLY A 86 -5.22 14.37 -9.22
N PRO A 87 -4.70 14.49 -10.46
CA PRO A 87 -4.97 15.64 -11.30
C PRO A 87 -6.44 15.72 -11.66
N VAL A 88 -6.91 16.91 -12.02
CA VAL A 88 -8.24 17.06 -12.63
C VAL A 88 -8.28 16.17 -13.88
N PRO A 89 -9.34 15.36 -14.08
CA PRO A 89 -9.47 14.54 -15.27
C PRO A 89 -9.25 15.36 -16.55
N GLY A 90 -8.36 14.86 -17.42
CA GLY A 90 -7.99 15.55 -18.66
C GLY A 90 -6.92 16.65 -18.51
N LEU A 91 -6.51 17.01 -17.31
CA LEU A 91 -5.52 18.06 -17.05
C LEU A 91 -4.34 17.53 -16.23
N GLY A 92 -3.18 17.39 -16.87
CA GLY A 92 -1.91 17.15 -16.19
C GLY A 92 -1.53 15.68 -15.98
N CYS A 93 -0.35 15.47 -15.41
CA CYS A 93 0.22 14.16 -15.11
C CYS A 93 -0.04 13.79 -13.65
N ALA A 94 -0.64 12.62 -13.40
CA ALA A 94 -0.96 12.13 -12.06
C ALA A 94 0.27 12.09 -11.13
N GLY A 95 1.43 11.74 -11.65
CA GLY A 95 2.65 11.64 -10.86
C GLY A 95 3.16 12.98 -10.30
N ARG A 96 2.99 14.07 -11.01
CA ARG A 96 3.33 15.41 -10.47
C ARG A 96 2.41 15.77 -9.30
N GLY A 97 1.15 15.38 -9.39
CA GLY A 97 0.19 15.58 -8.31
C GLY A 97 0.59 14.81 -7.05
N ILE A 98 0.95 13.54 -7.18
CA ILE A 98 1.40 12.72 -6.04
C ILE A 98 2.59 13.38 -5.33
N ILE A 99 3.60 13.86 -6.09
CA ILE A 99 4.76 14.54 -5.48
C ILE A 99 4.32 15.78 -4.72
N ALA A 100 3.54 16.64 -5.34
CA ALA A 100 3.08 17.87 -4.70
C ALA A 100 2.31 17.59 -3.40
N ALA A 101 1.50 16.51 -3.39
CA ALA A 101 0.80 16.08 -2.18
C ALA A 101 1.76 15.60 -1.09
N LEU A 102 2.76 14.79 -1.44
CA LEU A 102 3.74 14.27 -0.48
C LEU A 102 4.65 15.39 0.07
N GLU A 103 5.07 16.33 -0.78
CA GLU A 103 5.83 17.53 -0.37
C GLU A 103 5.01 18.42 0.57
N GLU A 104 3.71 18.57 0.32
CA GLU A 104 2.85 19.37 1.20
C GLU A 104 2.63 18.68 2.55
N LEU A 105 2.48 17.36 2.59
CA LEU A 105 2.45 16.57 3.84
C LEU A 105 3.73 16.75 4.66
N GLU A 106 4.88 16.69 4.01
CA GLU A 106 6.18 16.90 4.66
C GLU A 106 6.31 18.32 5.19
N LYS A 107 5.99 19.32 4.36
CA LYS A 107 6.02 20.74 4.73
C LYS A 107 5.09 21.08 5.91
N LYS A 108 3.95 20.40 6.03
CA LYS A 108 3.01 20.53 7.15
C LYS A 108 3.42 19.72 8.39
N GLY A 109 4.55 19.01 8.36
CA GLY A 109 5.08 18.31 9.50
C GLY A 109 4.34 16.99 9.81
N ALA A 110 3.75 16.32 8.81
CA ALA A 110 3.02 15.08 9.02
C ALA A 110 3.88 13.97 9.64
N TYR A 111 5.10 13.81 9.15
CA TYR A 111 6.00 12.77 9.63
C TYR A 111 6.56 13.08 11.03
N GLU A 112 6.78 14.34 11.35
CA GLU A 112 7.23 14.78 12.68
C GLU A 112 6.13 14.62 13.72
N LYS A 113 4.89 14.93 13.36
CA LYS A 113 3.74 14.83 14.27
C LYS A 113 3.34 13.39 14.55
N TYR A 114 3.18 12.58 13.52
CA TYR A 114 2.68 11.21 13.66
C TYR A 114 3.79 10.18 13.88
N GLN A 115 5.03 10.49 13.55
CA GLN A 115 6.22 9.64 13.72
C GLN A 115 5.97 8.19 13.28
N PRO A 116 5.54 7.94 12.02
CA PRO A 116 5.25 6.60 11.58
C PRO A 116 6.51 5.72 11.54
N ASP A 117 6.38 4.49 12.01
CA ASP A 117 7.40 3.45 11.81
C ASP A 117 7.37 2.95 10.37
N VAL A 118 6.14 2.85 9.83
CA VAL A 118 5.88 2.36 8.48
C VAL A 118 4.94 3.33 7.74
N VAL A 119 5.32 3.69 6.51
CA VAL A 119 4.45 4.39 5.55
C VAL A 119 4.11 3.45 4.40
N ILE A 120 2.84 3.28 4.11
CA ILE A 120 2.35 2.46 2.99
C ILE A 120 1.74 3.37 1.93
N TYR A 121 2.34 3.38 0.74
CA TYR A 121 1.78 4.01 -0.44
C TYR A 121 0.93 3.00 -1.22
N ASP A 122 -0.36 3.24 -1.33
CA ASP A 122 -1.26 2.50 -2.22
C ASP A 122 -1.31 3.21 -3.57
N VAL A 123 -0.57 2.66 -4.53
CA VAL A 123 -0.31 3.36 -5.80
C VAL A 123 -1.20 2.82 -6.91
N LEU A 124 -1.80 3.72 -7.69
CA LEU A 124 -2.53 3.36 -8.91
C LEU A 124 -1.62 2.60 -9.88
N GLY A 125 -2.05 1.44 -10.35
CA GLY A 125 -1.17 0.45 -10.94
C GLY A 125 -1.32 0.11 -12.41
N ASP A 126 -2.14 0.84 -13.18
CA ASP A 126 -2.42 0.41 -14.56
C ASP A 126 -1.41 0.90 -15.61
N VAL A 127 -0.62 1.92 -15.30
CA VAL A 127 0.30 2.52 -16.28
C VAL A 127 1.63 2.87 -15.62
N VAL A 128 2.70 2.25 -16.08
CA VAL A 128 4.07 2.65 -15.72
C VAL A 128 4.49 3.84 -16.60
N CYS A 129 3.74 4.92 -16.57
CA CYS A 129 4.24 6.17 -17.12
C CYS A 129 5.16 6.86 -16.12
N GLY A 130 6.03 7.76 -16.56
CA GLY A 130 7.01 8.43 -15.70
C GLY A 130 6.45 9.12 -14.45
N GLY A 131 5.12 9.33 -14.39
CA GLY A 131 4.42 9.86 -13.24
C GLY A 131 4.12 8.83 -12.14
N PHE A 132 3.77 7.61 -12.50
CA PHE A 132 3.46 6.55 -11.54
C PHE A 132 4.70 5.86 -10.96
N SER A 133 5.87 6.04 -11.56
CA SER A 133 7.14 5.63 -10.98
C SER A 133 7.62 6.56 -9.86
N MET A 134 6.89 7.64 -9.55
CA MET A 134 7.34 8.63 -8.57
C MET A 134 7.49 8.07 -7.17
N PRO A 135 6.53 7.27 -6.63
CA PRO A 135 6.72 6.64 -5.32
C PRO A 135 7.89 5.64 -5.28
N MET A 136 8.39 5.16 -6.42
CA MET A 136 9.58 4.30 -6.49
C MET A 136 10.89 5.09 -6.38
N ARG A 137 10.88 6.43 -6.57
CA ARG A 137 12.10 7.24 -6.56
C ARG A 137 12.75 7.30 -5.20
N LYS A 138 14.07 7.57 -5.22
CA LYS A 138 14.88 7.75 -4.01
C LYS A 138 14.22 8.74 -3.04
N GLY A 139 14.05 8.30 -1.79
CA GLY A 139 13.47 9.10 -0.71
C GLY A 139 11.96 8.93 -0.52
N TYR A 140 11.26 8.26 -1.47
CA TYR A 140 9.84 7.93 -1.30
C TYR A 140 9.69 6.49 -0.79
N ALA A 141 9.70 5.45 -1.63
CA ALA A 141 9.62 4.09 -1.14
C ALA A 141 11.00 3.41 -1.05
N ASP A 142 11.16 2.52 -0.08
CA ASP A 142 12.31 1.64 0.09
C ASP A 142 12.10 0.32 -0.65
N LYS A 143 10.87 -0.21 -0.57
CA LYS A 143 10.47 -1.46 -1.22
C LYS A 143 9.13 -1.35 -1.94
N VAL A 144 9.04 -2.08 -3.05
CA VAL A 144 7.83 -2.22 -3.86
C VAL A 144 7.32 -3.65 -3.75
N PHE A 145 6.06 -3.80 -3.37
CA PHE A 145 5.33 -5.06 -3.41
C PHE A 145 4.29 -5.01 -4.54
N ILE A 146 4.25 -6.07 -5.35
CA ILE A 146 3.38 -6.12 -6.52
C ILE A 146 2.28 -7.15 -6.30
N ILE A 147 1.03 -6.68 -6.31
CA ILE A 147 -0.15 -7.55 -6.19
C ILE A 147 -0.59 -7.96 -7.59
N THR A 148 -0.73 -9.27 -7.79
CA THR A 148 -1.17 -9.87 -9.05
C THR A 148 -2.22 -10.97 -8.80
N SER A 149 -2.80 -11.48 -9.87
CA SER A 149 -3.61 -12.71 -9.91
C SER A 149 -3.12 -13.59 -11.06
N GLY A 150 -3.69 -14.79 -11.20
CA GLY A 150 -3.41 -15.69 -12.33
C GLY A 150 -4.02 -15.26 -13.68
N GLU A 151 -4.74 -14.13 -13.72
CA GLU A 151 -5.30 -13.57 -14.96
C GLU A 151 -4.19 -12.96 -15.83
N SER A 152 -4.18 -13.29 -17.13
CA SER A 152 -3.10 -12.88 -18.06
C SER A 152 -2.82 -11.37 -18.04
N MET A 153 -3.86 -10.53 -17.97
CA MET A 153 -3.68 -9.09 -17.94
C MET A 153 -3.13 -8.58 -16.61
N SER A 154 -3.36 -9.33 -15.51
CA SER A 154 -2.77 -9.00 -14.20
C SER A 154 -1.29 -9.37 -14.17
N VAL A 155 -0.94 -10.55 -14.67
CA VAL A 155 0.45 -11.00 -14.83
C VAL A 155 1.23 -10.03 -15.73
N TYR A 156 0.67 -9.63 -16.87
CA TYR A 156 1.30 -8.67 -17.78
C TYR A 156 1.54 -7.30 -17.10
N ALA A 157 0.54 -6.78 -16.39
CA ALA A 157 0.69 -5.52 -15.65
C ALA A 157 1.77 -5.63 -14.56
N ALA A 158 1.79 -6.74 -13.82
CA ALA A 158 2.78 -6.99 -12.78
C ALA A 158 4.20 -7.11 -13.35
N ALA A 159 4.38 -7.77 -14.50
CA ALA A 159 5.66 -7.83 -15.20
C ALA A 159 6.17 -6.44 -15.60
N ASN A 160 5.30 -5.59 -16.15
CA ASN A 160 5.66 -4.22 -16.52
C ASN A 160 6.09 -3.38 -15.31
N ILE A 161 5.41 -3.54 -14.17
CA ILE A 161 5.77 -2.85 -12.93
C ILE A 161 7.12 -3.35 -12.43
N ALA A 162 7.34 -4.66 -12.38
CA ALA A 162 8.59 -5.26 -11.94
C ALA A 162 9.77 -4.81 -12.84
N MET A 163 9.57 -4.79 -14.15
CA MET A 163 10.54 -4.27 -15.12
C MET A 163 10.90 -2.81 -14.84
N ALA A 164 9.91 -1.97 -14.50
CA ALA A 164 10.16 -0.59 -14.14
C ALA A 164 10.99 -0.48 -12.84
N VAL A 165 10.69 -1.28 -11.82
CA VAL A 165 11.47 -1.32 -10.57
C VAL A 165 12.92 -1.70 -10.86
N GLU A 166 13.16 -2.77 -11.62
CA GLU A 166 14.52 -3.22 -11.95
C GLU A 166 15.29 -2.17 -12.80
N ASN A 167 14.64 -1.53 -13.76
CA ASN A 167 15.26 -0.48 -14.56
C ASN A 167 15.71 0.75 -13.74
N PHE A 168 15.08 0.99 -12.61
CA PHE A 168 15.43 2.12 -11.74
C PHE A 168 16.33 1.76 -10.57
N LYS A 169 16.57 0.48 -10.31
CA LYS A 169 17.39 -0.03 -9.21
C LYS A 169 18.81 0.58 -9.19
N SER A 170 19.45 0.67 -10.35
CA SER A 170 20.80 1.25 -10.51
C SER A 170 20.88 2.74 -10.14
N ARG A 171 19.75 3.42 -10.06
CA ARG A 171 19.64 4.85 -9.68
C ARG A 171 19.39 5.06 -8.18
N GLY A 172 19.43 3.99 -7.38
CA GLY A 172 19.15 4.04 -5.94
C GLY A 172 17.67 4.24 -5.63
N TYR A 173 16.78 3.75 -6.51
CA TYR A 173 15.33 3.75 -6.30
C TYR A 173 14.91 2.52 -5.47
N ALA A 174 13.62 2.43 -5.15
CA ALA A 174 13.04 1.31 -4.41
C ALA A 174 13.41 -0.05 -5.01
N SER A 175 13.63 -1.02 -4.16
CA SER A 175 13.88 -2.41 -4.58
C SER A 175 12.58 -3.21 -4.62
N LEU A 176 12.53 -4.26 -5.46
CA LEU A 176 11.43 -5.20 -5.47
C LEU A 176 11.42 -6.01 -4.16
N GLY A 177 10.32 -5.93 -3.42
CA GLY A 177 10.10 -6.66 -2.17
C GLY A 177 9.52 -8.05 -2.40
N GLY A 178 8.79 -8.24 -3.51
CA GLY A 178 8.17 -9.50 -3.88
C GLY A 178 6.78 -9.34 -4.50
N PHE A 179 6.20 -10.48 -4.87
CA PHE A 179 4.86 -10.55 -5.44
C PHE A 179 3.88 -11.10 -4.41
N ILE A 180 2.65 -10.60 -4.44
CA ILE A 180 1.53 -11.05 -3.62
C ILE A 180 0.48 -11.60 -4.59
N LEU A 181 0.17 -12.87 -4.50
CA LEU A 181 -0.87 -13.50 -5.30
C LEU A 181 -2.22 -13.32 -4.63
N ASN A 182 -3.08 -12.47 -5.18
CA ASN A 182 -4.48 -12.36 -4.79
C ASN A 182 -5.32 -13.27 -5.69
N LYS A 183 -5.66 -14.45 -5.20
CA LYS A 183 -6.30 -15.52 -5.97
C LYS A 183 -7.68 -15.11 -6.49
N ARG A 184 -7.97 -15.52 -7.72
CA ARG A 184 -9.23 -15.29 -8.41
C ARG A 184 -9.90 -16.59 -8.86
N ASN A 185 -9.40 -17.75 -8.37
CA ASN A 185 -9.79 -19.08 -8.79
C ASN A 185 -9.55 -19.32 -10.30
N VAL A 186 -8.43 -18.80 -10.79
CA VAL A 186 -7.99 -18.99 -12.17
C VAL A 186 -7.10 -20.23 -12.24
N LYS A 187 -7.25 -21.02 -13.31
CA LYS A 187 -6.43 -22.24 -13.49
C LYS A 187 -4.93 -21.91 -13.50
N ASN A 188 -4.15 -22.65 -12.73
CA ASN A 188 -2.70 -22.55 -12.64
C ASN A 188 -2.22 -21.17 -12.19
N GLU A 189 -2.97 -20.51 -11.28
CA GLU A 189 -2.62 -19.15 -10.87
C GLU A 189 -1.35 -19.08 -10.02
N GLU A 190 -1.09 -20.10 -9.19
CA GLU A 190 0.14 -20.20 -8.40
C GLU A 190 1.37 -20.40 -9.31
N GLU A 191 1.27 -21.31 -10.31
CA GLU A 191 2.35 -21.56 -11.27
C GLU A 191 2.70 -20.27 -12.05
N LYS A 192 1.69 -19.59 -12.58
CA LYS A 192 1.88 -18.35 -13.32
C LYS A 192 2.51 -17.23 -12.47
N ALA A 193 2.11 -17.10 -11.21
CA ALA A 193 2.69 -16.14 -10.29
C ALA A 193 4.13 -16.50 -9.92
N ALA A 194 4.42 -17.79 -9.75
CA ALA A 194 5.76 -18.28 -9.46
C ALA A 194 6.71 -18.07 -10.66
N GLU A 195 6.26 -18.37 -11.89
CA GLU A 195 7.01 -18.10 -13.13
C GLU A 195 7.31 -16.60 -13.26
N LEU A 196 6.29 -15.74 -13.09
CA LEU A 196 6.49 -14.29 -13.09
C LEU A 196 7.53 -13.85 -12.06
N ALA A 197 7.47 -14.37 -10.84
CA ALA A 197 8.41 -13.99 -9.79
C ALA A 197 9.84 -14.45 -10.12
N ALA A 198 10.00 -15.66 -10.69
CA ALA A 198 11.28 -16.20 -11.12
C ALA A 198 11.93 -15.35 -12.23
N ASP A 199 11.17 -14.85 -13.20
CA ASP A 199 11.64 -13.98 -14.28
C ASP A 199 12.32 -12.70 -13.73
N PHE A 200 11.94 -12.25 -12.54
CA PHE A 200 12.51 -11.07 -11.87
C PHE A 200 13.41 -11.41 -10.67
N HIS A 201 13.90 -12.66 -10.58
CA HIS A 201 14.75 -13.13 -9.47
C HIS A 201 14.15 -12.81 -8.09
N SER A 202 12.83 -12.96 -7.97
CA SER A 202 12.02 -12.64 -6.80
C SER A 202 11.16 -13.84 -6.39
N SER A 203 10.24 -13.66 -5.48
CA SER A 203 9.34 -14.71 -5.00
C SER A 203 7.92 -14.21 -4.81
N VAL A 204 6.96 -15.13 -4.83
CA VAL A 204 5.63 -14.90 -4.28
C VAL A 204 5.76 -14.99 -2.76
N ILE A 205 5.58 -13.87 -2.09
CA ILE A 205 5.80 -13.75 -0.63
C ILE A 205 4.56 -14.14 0.18
N ALA A 206 3.38 -14.05 -0.44
CA ALA A 206 2.11 -14.46 0.17
C ALA A 206 1.08 -14.74 -0.91
N GLU A 207 0.12 -15.57 -0.53
CA GLU A 207 -1.08 -15.89 -1.30
C GLU A 207 -2.30 -15.51 -0.47
N ILE A 208 -3.23 -14.78 -1.06
CA ILE A 208 -4.49 -14.38 -0.44
C ILE A 208 -5.62 -15.06 -1.22
N ASP A 209 -6.34 -15.92 -0.55
CA ASP A 209 -7.46 -16.63 -1.15
C ASP A 209 -8.65 -15.70 -1.36
N ARG A 210 -9.45 -16.01 -2.39
CA ARG A 210 -10.72 -15.32 -2.57
C ARG A 210 -11.66 -15.67 -1.41
N SER A 211 -12.19 -14.67 -0.72
CA SER A 211 -13.01 -14.84 0.47
C SER A 211 -14.20 -13.88 0.46
N ASP A 212 -15.36 -14.37 0.84
CA ASP A 212 -16.57 -13.57 0.98
C ASP A 212 -16.45 -12.59 2.16
N PHE A 213 -15.61 -12.88 3.16
CA PHE A 213 -15.33 -11.96 4.26
C PHE A 213 -14.81 -10.60 3.80
N VAL A 214 -14.16 -10.54 2.63
CA VAL A 214 -13.69 -9.27 2.07
C VAL A 214 -14.88 -8.39 1.67
N SER A 215 -15.82 -8.94 0.88
CA SER A 215 -17.00 -8.20 0.44
C SER A 215 -17.93 -7.85 1.61
N GLU A 216 -18.13 -8.77 2.55
CA GLU A 216 -18.94 -8.52 3.74
C GLU A 216 -18.32 -7.42 4.62
N ALA A 217 -17.01 -7.38 4.79
CA ALA A 217 -16.32 -6.31 5.52
C ALA A 217 -16.47 -4.95 4.80
N GLU A 218 -16.34 -4.93 3.46
CA GLU A 218 -16.56 -3.73 2.65
C GLU A 218 -18.00 -3.21 2.77
N ASP A 219 -19.00 -4.10 2.78
CA ASP A 219 -20.41 -3.74 3.02
C ASP A 219 -20.62 -3.14 4.42
N MET A 220 -19.86 -3.60 5.41
CA MET A 220 -19.83 -3.03 6.77
C MET A 220 -18.97 -1.75 6.85
N ARG A 221 -18.34 -1.31 5.76
CA ARG A 221 -17.41 -0.18 5.70
C ARG A 221 -16.21 -0.34 6.64
N LYS A 222 -15.67 -1.55 6.70
CA LYS A 222 -14.57 -1.96 7.56
C LYS A 222 -13.53 -2.74 6.78
N THR A 223 -12.35 -2.86 7.36
CA THR A 223 -11.37 -3.85 6.91
C THR A 223 -11.75 -5.24 7.42
N VAL A 224 -11.24 -6.31 6.78
CA VAL A 224 -11.40 -7.68 7.27
C VAL A 224 -10.81 -7.83 8.66
N MET A 225 -9.66 -7.20 8.90
CA MET A 225 -8.96 -7.20 10.19
C MET A 225 -9.80 -6.58 11.31
N GLU A 226 -10.72 -5.67 10.99
CA GLU A 226 -11.66 -5.08 11.96
C GLU A 226 -12.96 -5.88 12.10
N ALA A 227 -13.56 -6.28 10.96
CA ALA A 227 -14.88 -6.91 10.95
C ALA A 227 -14.82 -8.40 11.33
N PHE A 228 -13.77 -9.11 10.90
CA PHE A 228 -13.62 -10.57 11.03
C PHE A 228 -12.21 -10.96 11.45
N PRO A 229 -11.70 -10.52 12.63
CA PRO A 229 -10.31 -10.66 13.04
C PRO A 229 -9.83 -12.11 13.17
N ASP A 230 -10.77 -13.06 13.36
CA ASP A 230 -10.47 -14.49 13.52
C ASP A 230 -10.76 -15.31 12.26
N SER A 231 -11.04 -14.64 11.13
CA SER A 231 -11.28 -15.32 9.86
C SER A 231 -9.97 -15.77 9.20
N THR A 232 -10.08 -16.79 8.32
CA THR A 232 -8.94 -17.23 7.51
C THR A 232 -8.35 -16.11 6.66
N ALA A 233 -9.19 -15.21 6.15
CA ALA A 233 -8.74 -14.03 5.40
C ALA A 233 -7.92 -13.08 6.28
N ALA A 234 -8.33 -12.84 7.53
CA ALA A 234 -7.56 -12.03 8.47
C ALA A 234 -6.21 -12.67 8.80
N GLU A 235 -6.15 -14.00 8.98
CA GLU A 235 -4.89 -14.71 9.22
C GLU A 235 -3.92 -14.58 8.03
N GLN A 236 -4.42 -14.62 6.80
CA GLN A 236 -3.59 -14.40 5.61
C GLN A 236 -3.02 -12.98 5.54
N TYR A 237 -3.79 -11.94 5.92
CA TYR A 237 -3.27 -10.58 6.02
C TYR A 237 -2.28 -10.39 7.16
N LYS A 238 -2.47 -11.05 8.30
CA LYS A 238 -1.50 -11.07 9.41
C LYS A 238 -0.18 -11.70 8.94
N ALA A 239 -0.25 -12.86 8.27
CA ALA A 239 0.92 -13.54 7.73
C ALA A 239 1.66 -12.69 6.67
N LEU A 240 0.91 -12.01 5.78
CA LEU A 240 1.48 -11.08 4.82
C LEU A 240 2.20 -9.91 5.51
N ALA A 241 1.61 -9.35 6.56
CA ALA A 241 2.22 -8.26 7.33
C ALA A 241 3.51 -8.73 8.03
N ASP A 242 3.53 -9.94 8.58
CA ASP A 242 4.74 -10.54 9.17
C ASP A 242 5.84 -10.71 8.13
N LYS A 243 5.48 -11.22 6.95
CA LYS A 243 6.46 -11.42 5.87
C LYS A 243 7.01 -10.11 5.34
N ILE A 244 6.19 -9.08 5.21
CA ILE A 244 6.63 -7.71 4.85
C ILE A 244 7.58 -7.17 5.92
N ALA A 245 7.25 -7.31 7.19
CA ALA A 245 8.09 -6.84 8.29
C ALA A 245 9.46 -7.53 8.30
N GLU A 246 9.49 -8.86 8.12
CA GLU A 246 10.73 -9.65 7.98
C GLU A 246 11.59 -9.13 6.82
N LEU A 247 11.02 -8.99 5.62
CA LEU A 247 11.72 -8.54 4.41
C LEU A 247 12.23 -7.11 4.50
N CYS A 248 11.62 -6.30 5.35
CA CYS A 248 11.99 -4.90 5.57
C CYS A 248 12.88 -4.69 6.80
N GLY A 249 13.21 -5.75 7.55
CA GLY A 249 13.98 -5.66 8.79
C GLY A 249 13.26 -4.85 9.88
N ILE A 250 11.91 -4.88 9.89
CA ILE A 250 11.10 -4.22 10.91
C ILE A 250 11.06 -5.12 12.14
N CYS A 251 11.56 -4.62 13.27
CA CYS A 251 11.45 -5.35 14.54
C CYS A 251 10.00 -5.30 15.04
N LEU A 252 9.31 -6.43 15.01
CA LEU A 252 7.98 -6.56 15.60
C LEU A 252 8.15 -6.84 17.09
N LEU A 253 7.56 -6.01 17.93
CA LEU A 253 7.48 -6.26 19.36
C LEU A 253 6.49 -7.41 19.60
N TYR A 254 6.97 -8.66 19.51
CA TYR A 254 6.22 -9.76 20.09
C TYR A 254 6.11 -9.52 21.58
N THR A 255 4.93 -9.65 22.15
CA THR A 255 4.64 -9.50 23.57
C THR A 255 5.24 -10.64 24.40
N SER A 256 6.53 -10.90 24.22
CA SER A 256 7.41 -11.69 25.09
C SER A 256 8.83 -11.19 24.87
N PRO A 257 9.42 -10.49 25.86
CA PRO A 257 10.70 -9.83 25.65
C PRO A 257 11.85 -10.84 25.74
N SER A 258 12.51 -11.08 24.61
CA SER A 258 13.93 -11.38 24.66
C SER A 258 14.70 -10.19 24.11
N PRO A 259 15.50 -9.47 24.88
CA PRO A 259 16.29 -8.32 24.42
C PRO A 259 17.41 -8.67 23.44
N ARG A 260 17.46 -9.90 22.93
CA ARG A 260 18.57 -10.42 22.11
C ARG A 260 18.29 -10.52 20.61
N ASP A 261 17.05 -10.26 20.19
CA ASP A 261 16.64 -10.51 18.79
C ASP A 261 16.58 -9.26 17.92
N CYS A 262 16.98 -8.10 18.44
CA CYS A 262 16.99 -6.82 17.73
C CYS A 262 18.38 -6.19 17.59
N SER A 263 19.44 -7.01 17.53
CA SER A 263 20.81 -6.51 17.30
C SER A 263 21.38 -6.99 15.97
#